data_8e018adae41fafade2866127b14cb24c
#
_entry.id   8e018adae41fafade2866127b14cb24c
#
_cell.length_a   1.000
_cell.length_b   1.000
_cell.length_c   1.000
_cell.angle_alpha   90.00
_cell.angle_beta   90.00
_cell.angle_gamma   90.00
#
_symmetry.space_group_name_H-M   'P 1'
#
loop_
_entity.id
_entity.type
_entity.pdbx_description
1 polymer ?
#
loop_
_entity_poly.entity_id
_entity_poly.type
_entity_poly.pdbx_seq_one_letter_code
_entity_poly.pdbx_strand_id
1 'polypeptide(L)'
;MLKITEQYIPKGNKNRPAHPMSPKYITIHDTGNASKGSGAKNHAIYAGRGVNEVGYHFVVDDKNIYQLLPLTENAWHAGDGGSGTGNRQSIAIEICENPESNRTTAEKNAQQLAAYLMKKYGIPTSNIKQHHDWNGKNCPHIIRARKNGWNDFISAIKKEYEALVNPSPTKPSTGGKIEKGDIVHFAGGKVYASSTATVATSTRGASKCKVTATAPGAKHPFHCISEDGKGVYGWVDAAAVGAPTAAKPVEVGCTVTINKGAVYGGLTSARGNKVPAAQLAPKKHTVSKIQTNKGVQEALLKEITSWVAVSSMTRV
;
A
#
# COMPACT_ATOMS: atom_id res chain seq x y z
N MET A 1 5.47 -0.97 3.22
CA MET A 1 4.89 -1.29 4.55
C MET A 1 5.10 -2.76 4.85
N LEU A 2 5.40 -3.12 6.08
CA LEU A 2 5.48 -4.52 6.53
C LEU A 2 4.11 -5.22 6.39
N LYS A 3 4.15 -6.57 6.28
CA LYS A 3 2.93 -7.38 6.31
C LYS A 3 2.26 -7.26 7.69
N ILE A 4 0.95 -7.05 7.71
CA ILE A 4 0.15 -7.08 8.93
C ILE A 4 -0.13 -8.54 9.28
N THR A 5 0.20 -8.93 10.50
CA THR A 5 -0.14 -10.25 11.06
C THR A 5 -1.36 -10.10 11.95
N GLU A 6 -2.47 -10.74 11.59
CA GLU A 6 -3.67 -10.75 12.42
C GLU A 6 -3.51 -11.78 13.56
N GLN A 7 -3.62 -11.30 14.79
CA GLN A 7 -3.61 -12.11 16.02
C GLN A 7 -4.62 -11.51 17.00
N TYR A 8 -5.88 -11.74 16.73
CA TYR A 8 -6.96 -11.09 17.50
C TYR A 8 -7.01 -11.57 18.96
N ILE A 9 -7.21 -10.61 19.85
CA ILE A 9 -7.56 -10.85 21.23
C ILE A 9 -8.84 -11.71 21.26
N PRO A 10 -8.90 -12.79 22.05
CA PRO A 10 -10.09 -13.64 22.14
C PRO A 10 -11.34 -12.85 22.56
N LYS A 11 -12.47 -13.20 21.97
CA LYS A 11 -13.77 -12.65 22.41
C LYS A 11 -14.00 -13.00 23.88
N GLY A 12 -14.57 -12.05 24.63
CA GLY A 12 -14.83 -12.21 26.06
C GLY A 12 -13.68 -11.76 26.96
N ASN A 13 -12.50 -11.48 26.42
CA ASN A 13 -11.43 -10.87 27.21
C ASN A 13 -11.79 -9.41 27.54
N LYS A 14 -11.42 -8.95 28.73
CA LYS A 14 -11.71 -7.60 29.23
C LYS A 14 -11.19 -6.47 28.33
N ASN A 15 -10.08 -6.72 27.66
CA ASN A 15 -9.44 -5.78 26.72
C ASN A 15 -9.99 -5.85 25.29
N ARG A 16 -11.08 -6.60 25.07
CA ARG A 16 -11.85 -6.62 23.82
C ARG A 16 -13.30 -6.31 24.10
N PRO A 17 -13.67 -5.03 24.24
CA PRO A 17 -15.05 -4.64 24.57
C PRO A 17 -16.06 -4.94 23.47
N ALA A 18 -15.59 -5.11 22.23
CA ALA A 18 -16.37 -5.56 21.06
C ALA A 18 -17.60 -4.69 20.72
N HIS A 19 -17.64 -3.42 21.13
CA HIS A 19 -18.68 -2.51 20.66
C HIS A 19 -18.44 -2.15 19.18
N PRO A 20 -19.49 -2.02 18.37
CA PRO A 20 -19.35 -1.60 16.97
C PRO A 20 -18.62 -0.26 16.84
N MET A 21 -17.69 -0.20 15.88
CA MET A 21 -16.91 1.00 15.56
C MET A 21 -16.92 1.28 14.06
N SER A 22 -17.10 2.56 13.72
CA SER A 22 -16.78 3.11 12.41
C SER A 22 -15.61 4.08 12.59
N PRO A 23 -14.38 3.74 12.14
CA PRO A 23 -13.21 4.54 12.42
C PRO A 23 -13.27 5.93 11.79
N LYS A 24 -13.03 6.96 12.59
CA LYS A 24 -12.92 8.36 12.16
C LYS A 24 -11.57 8.99 12.52
N TYR A 25 -10.84 8.36 13.43
CA TYR A 25 -9.55 8.83 13.94
C TYR A 25 -8.53 7.71 13.96
N ILE A 26 -7.26 8.08 14.04
CA ILE A 26 -6.14 7.19 14.34
C ILE A 26 -5.42 7.79 15.54
N THR A 27 -5.19 7.01 16.59
CA THR A 27 -4.46 7.45 17.77
C THR A 27 -3.12 6.75 17.85
N ILE A 28 -2.07 7.55 18.02
CA ILE A 28 -0.69 7.09 18.18
C ILE A 28 -0.32 7.03 19.66
N HIS A 29 0.27 5.90 20.05
CA HIS A 29 0.75 5.64 21.38
C HIS A 29 2.20 5.16 21.37
N ASP A 30 2.87 5.31 22.49
CA ASP A 30 4.04 4.54 22.87
C ASP A 30 3.62 3.50 23.90
N THR A 31 4.16 2.27 23.79
CA THR A 31 3.76 1.14 24.67
C THR A 31 4.06 1.37 26.14
N GLY A 32 4.93 2.35 26.48
CA GLY A 32 5.36 2.60 27.85
C GLY A 32 6.14 1.42 28.47
N ASN A 33 6.73 0.56 27.65
CA ASN A 33 7.44 -0.63 28.08
C ASN A 33 8.80 -0.74 27.37
N ALA A 34 9.84 -0.23 28.03
CA ALA A 34 11.22 -0.30 27.55
C ALA A 34 11.97 -1.57 27.98
N SER A 35 11.28 -2.57 28.48
CA SER A 35 11.91 -3.84 28.90
C SER A 35 12.47 -4.61 27.71
N LYS A 36 13.58 -5.32 27.91
CA LYS A 36 14.11 -6.26 26.93
C LYS A 36 13.07 -7.31 26.57
N GLY A 37 12.91 -7.58 25.27
CA GLY A 37 11.95 -8.56 24.77
C GLY A 37 10.51 -8.04 24.62
N SER A 38 10.17 -6.77 24.98
CA SER A 38 8.82 -6.22 24.83
C SER A 38 8.54 -5.69 23.40
N GLY A 39 8.94 -6.45 22.37
CA GLY A 39 8.59 -6.16 20.97
C GLY A 39 7.15 -6.51 20.63
N ALA A 40 6.72 -6.17 19.41
CA ALA A 40 5.33 -6.27 18.97
C ALA A 40 4.74 -7.68 19.12
N LYS A 41 5.51 -8.74 18.85
CA LYS A 41 5.07 -10.13 19.03
C LYS A 41 4.70 -10.44 20.49
N ASN A 42 5.55 -10.02 21.43
CA ASN A 42 5.31 -10.30 22.85
C ASN A 42 4.17 -9.44 23.42
N HIS A 43 4.01 -8.21 22.95
CA HIS A 43 2.82 -7.40 23.22
C HIS A 43 1.54 -8.06 22.71
N ALA A 44 1.55 -8.64 21.51
CA ALA A 44 0.41 -9.37 20.96
C ALA A 44 0.04 -10.60 21.80
N ILE A 45 1.05 -11.38 22.22
CA ILE A 45 0.85 -12.55 23.11
C ILE A 45 0.29 -12.09 24.46
N TYR A 46 0.84 -11.03 25.05
CA TYR A 46 0.38 -10.50 26.34
C TYR A 46 -1.07 -10.00 26.27
N ALA A 47 -1.40 -9.20 25.24
CA ALA A 47 -2.76 -8.73 25.04
C ALA A 47 -3.76 -9.87 24.87
N GLY A 48 -3.37 -10.95 24.18
CA GLY A 48 -4.20 -12.14 24.01
C GLY A 48 -4.57 -12.87 25.31
N ARG A 49 -3.82 -12.63 26.42
CA ARG A 49 -4.12 -13.21 27.74
C ARG A 49 -5.31 -12.52 28.45
N GLY A 50 -5.68 -11.30 28.06
CA GLY A 50 -6.80 -10.58 28.66
C GLY A 50 -6.61 -10.21 30.13
N VAL A 51 -5.36 -10.01 30.58
CA VAL A 51 -5.01 -9.79 31.99
C VAL A 51 -5.51 -8.42 32.50
N ASN A 52 -5.54 -7.42 31.62
CA ASN A 52 -5.97 -6.06 31.92
C ASN A 52 -7.11 -5.62 30.98
N GLU A 53 -7.66 -4.43 31.18
CA GLU A 53 -8.76 -3.87 30.37
C GLU A 53 -8.27 -3.05 29.17
N VAL A 54 -6.98 -2.68 29.12
CA VAL A 54 -6.43 -1.87 28.04
C VAL A 54 -6.27 -2.72 26.78
N GLY A 55 -6.90 -2.27 25.70
CA GLY A 55 -6.80 -2.89 24.38
C GLY A 55 -6.47 -1.88 23.33
N TYR A 56 -5.85 -2.32 22.24
CA TYR A 56 -5.46 -1.49 21.09
C TYR A 56 -5.55 -2.32 19.80
N HIS A 57 -5.65 -1.63 18.66
CA HIS A 57 -5.86 -2.30 17.38
C HIS A 57 -4.57 -2.84 16.78
N PHE A 58 -3.48 -2.09 16.92
CA PHE A 58 -2.17 -2.46 16.37
C PHE A 58 -1.05 -2.24 17.36
N VAL A 59 -0.04 -3.11 17.27
CA VAL A 59 1.27 -2.90 17.89
C VAL A 59 2.36 -3.10 16.84
N VAL A 60 3.35 -2.21 16.86
CA VAL A 60 4.35 -2.05 15.79
C VAL A 60 5.75 -1.96 16.39
N ASP A 61 6.67 -2.76 15.87
CA ASP A 61 8.12 -2.60 16.08
C ASP A 61 8.86 -2.43 14.73
N ASP A 62 10.18 -2.53 14.74
CA ASP A 62 10.99 -2.39 13.53
C ASP A 62 10.84 -3.55 12.53
N LYS A 63 10.28 -4.68 12.96
CA LYS A 63 10.20 -5.92 12.17
C LYS A 63 8.78 -6.41 11.95
N ASN A 64 7.82 -6.00 12.79
CA ASN A 64 6.49 -6.60 12.85
C ASN A 64 5.39 -5.56 13.01
N ILE A 65 4.23 -5.87 12.42
CA ILE A 65 2.95 -5.22 12.70
C ILE A 65 1.94 -6.31 13.05
N TYR A 66 1.41 -6.28 14.27
CA TYR A 66 0.33 -7.15 14.69
C TYR A 66 -0.98 -6.37 14.80
N GLN A 67 -2.05 -6.92 14.21
CA GLN A 67 -3.41 -6.45 14.41
C GLN A 67 -4.10 -7.31 15.47
N LEU A 68 -4.58 -6.68 16.54
CA LEU A 68 -5.10 -7.35 17.73
C LEU A 68 -6.61 -7.28 17.87
N LEU A 69 -7.26 -6.35 17.18
CA LEU A 69 -8.71 -6.18 17.18
C LEU A 69 -9.22 -5.95 15.75
N PRO A 70 -10.41 -6.44 15.40
CA PRO A 70 -11.09 -6.04 14.17
C PRO A 70 -11.31 -4.53 14.15
N LEU A 71 -11.14 -3.88 12.99
CA LEU A 71 -11.31 -2.42 12.87
C LEU A 71 -12.77 -1.97 12.89
N THR A 72 -13.70 -2.94 12.96
CA THR A 72 -15.14 -2.71 13.19
C THR A 72 -15.52 -2.79 14.67
N GLU A 73 -14.58 -3.06 15.56
CA GLU A 73 -14.74 -3.11 17.01
C GLU A 73 -13.90 -2.01 17.66
N ASN A 74 -14.38 -1.46 18.77
CA ASN A 74 -13.69 -0.43 19.54
C ASN A 74 -12.59 -1.01 20.45
N ALA A 75 -11.78 -0.13 21.04
CA ALA A 75 -10.77 -0.48 22.04
C ALA A 75 -10.75 0.51 23.22
N TRP A 76 -10.26 0.05 24.37
CA TRP A 76 -10.06 0.92 25.55
C TRP A 76 -8.60 1.38 25.59
N HIS A 77 -8.28 2.51 24.96
CA HIS A 77 -6.89 3.02 24.83
C HIS A 77 -6.76 4.53 25.07
N ALA A 78 -7.84 5.29 24.91
CA ALA A 78 -7.78 6.76 24.91
C ALA A 78 -7.96 7.38 26.29
N GLY A 79 -8.52 6.62 27.25
CA GLY A 79 -8.77 7.10 28.59
C GLY A 79 -9.83 8.20 28.71
N ASP A 80 -10.70 8.35 27.70
CA ASP A 80 -11.77 9.33 27.60
C ASP A 80 -13.15 8.75 27.96
N GLY A 81 -13.17 7.59 28.64
CA GLY A 81 -14.38 6.93 29.13
C GLY A 81 -15.04 5.99 28.11
N GLY A 82 -16.05 5.23 28.60
CA GLY A 82 -16.71 4.18 27.83
C GLY A 82 -17.49 4.64 26.59
N SER A 83 -17.89 5.92 26.55
CA SER A 83 -18.56 6.58 25.42
C SER A 83 -17.66 7.60 24.70
N GLY A 84 -16.43 7.79 25.15
CA GLY A 84 -15.50 8.78 24.62
C GLY A 84 -15.17 8.54 23.14
N THR A 85 -14.95 9.61 22.42
CA THR A 85 -14.68 9.58 20.97
C THR A 85 -13.40 8.82 20.64
N GLY A 86 -12.34 8.99 21.44
CA GLY A 86 -11.08 8.29 21.27
C GLY A 86 -11.25 6.79 21.38
N ASN A 87 -11.92 6.32 22.45
CA ASN A 87 -12.18 4.90 22.64
C ASN A 87 -13.18 4.31 21.61
N ARG A 88 -14.17 5.09 21.15
CA ARG A 88 -15.27 4.58 20.32
C ARG A 88 -15.10 4.75 18.83
N GLN A 89 -14.20 5.63 18.36
CA GLN A 89 -14.10 5.99 16.95
C GLN A 89 -12.64 6.07 16.46
N SER A 90 -11.66 5.69 17.28
CA SER A 90 -10.24 5.77 16.90
C SER A 90 -9.57 4.41 16.80
N ILE A 91 -8.79 4.21 15.73
CA ILE A 91 -7.88 3.08 15.58
C ILE A 91 -6.61 3.39 16.39
N ALA A 92 -6.30 2.56 17.39
CA ALA A 92 -5.11 2.71 18.23
C ALA A 92 -3.91 1.99 17.62
N ILE A 93 -2.76 2.70 17.52
CA ILE A 93 -1.47 2.15 17.10
C ILE A 93 -0.47 2.37 18.22
N GLU A 94 0.03 1.29 18.80
CA GLU A 94 1.09 1.26 19.81
C GLU A 94 2.45 1.06 19.16
N ILE A 95 3.43 1.94 19.46
CA ILE A 95 4.81 1.83 18.96
C ILE A 95 5.69 1.29 20.08
N CYS A 96 6.38 0.18 19.83
CA CYS A 96 7.25 -0.48 20.80
C CYS A 96 8.48 0.36 21.17
N GLU A 97 8.95 0.17 22.41
CA GLU A 97 10.08 0.91 23.01
C GLU A 97 11.22 -0.01 23.44
N ASN A 98 11.11 -1.30 23.21
CA ASN A 98 12.12 -2.26 23.63
C ASN A 98 13.50 -1.94 23.01
N PRO A 99 14.60 -2.14 23.74
CA PRO A 99 15.94 -1.73 23.30
C PRO A 99 16.48 -2.50 22.09
N GLU A 100 15.90 -3.65 21.77
CA GLU A 100 16.26 -4.43 20.57
C GLU A 100 15.61 -3.91 19.28
N SER A 101 14.62 -3.04 19.41
CA SER A 101 13.92 -2.45 18.25
C SER A 101 14.63 -1.16 17.80
N ASN A 102 14.81 -1.00 16.50
CA ASN A 102 15.20 0.28 15.95
C ASN A 102 14.01 1.24 15.96
N ARG A 103 14.00 2.17 16.91
CA ARG A 103 12.88 3.09 17.11
C ARG A 103 12.53 3.90 15.86
N THR A 104 13.51 4.39 15.11
CA THR A 104 13.27 5.15 13.87
C THR A 104 12.53 4.29 12.83
N THR A 105 12.91 3.02 12.72
CA THR A 105 12.24 2.07 11.82
C THR A 105 10.85 1.72 12.32
N ALA A 106 10.65 1.53 13.63
CA ALA A 106 9.33 1.29 14.23
C ALA A 106 8.37 2.47 13.97
N GLU A 107 8.83 3.70 14.15
CA GLU A 107 8.04 4.90 13.82
C GLU A 107 7.71 4.96 12.34
N LYS A 108 8.65 4.67 11.44
CA LYS A 108 8.39 4.62 10.01
C LYS A 108 7.34 3.57 9.65
N ASN A 109 7.37 2.40 10.27
CA ASN A 109 6.36 1.36 10.07
C ASN A 109 4.98 1.83 10.55
N ALA A 110 4.91 2.52 11.70
CA ALA A 110 3.67 3.10 12.21
C ALA A 110 3.14 4.23 11.30
N GLN A 111 4.01 5.07 10.75
CA GLN A 111 3.66 6.11 9.78
C GLN A 111 3.06 5.52 8.51
N GLN A 112 3.67 4.46 7.97
CA GLN A 112 3.15 3.74 6.81
C GLN A 112 1.83 3.06 7.08
N LEU A 113 1.65 2.46 8.27
CA LEU A 113 0.39 1.88 8.70
C LEU A 113 -0.70 2.94 8.81
N ALA A 114 -0.41 4.08 9.46
CA ALA A 114 -1.34 5.19 9.58
C ALA A 114 -1.77 5.71 8.20
N ALA A 115 -0.84 5.93 7.28
CA ALA A 115 -1.13 6.35 5.91
C ALA A 115 -2.02 5.34 5.16
N TYR A 116 -1.76 4.04 5.31
CA TYR A 116 -2.61 3.00 4.76
C TYR A 116 -4.04 3.05 5.31
N LEU A 117 -4.20 3.20 6.64
CA LEU A 117 -5.50 3.31 7.30
C LEU A 117 -6.24 4.58 6.90
N MET A 118 -5.55 5.72 6.78
CA MET A 118 -6.11 6.97 6.24
C MET A 118 -6.75 6.72 4.87
N LYS A 119 -6.00 6.08 3.96
CA LYS A 119 -6.51 5.76 2.62
C LYS A 119 -7.68 4.80 2.66
N LYS A 120 -7.60 3.76 3.48
CA LYS A 120 -8.63 2.71 3.57
C LYS A 120 -9.96 3.22 4.12
N TYR A 121 -9.92 4.13 5.10
CA TYR A 121 -11.12 4.62 5.80
C TYR A 121 -11.48 6.08 5.50
N GLY A 122 -10.73 6.75 4.63
CA GLY A 122 -10.96 8.17 4.32
C GLY A 122 -10.67 9.09 5.51
N ILE A 123 -9.76 8.70 6.41
CA ILE A 123 -9.44 9.50 7.61
C ILE A 123 -8.48 10.64 7.22
N PRO A 124 -8.85 11.91 7.43
CA PRO A 124 -7.99 13.04 7.10
C PRO A 124 -6.81 13.14 8.09
N THR A 125 -5.71 13.77 7.66
CA THR A 125 -4.52 13.98 8.52
C THR A 125 -4.83 14.70 9.82
N SER A 126 -5.79 15.63 9.84
CA SER A 126 -6.27 16.34 11.04
C SER A 126 -6.86 15.42 12.10
N ASN A 127 -7.26 14.20 11.73
CA ASN A 127 -7.85 13.21 12.61
C ASN A 127 -6.83 12.16 13.09
N ILE A 128 -5.54 12.38 12.84
CA ILE A 128 -4.47 11.66 13.54
C ILE A 128 -4.22 12.35 14.86
N LYS A 129 -4.37 11.60 15.93
CA LYS A 129 -4.35 12.11 17.32
C LYS A 129 -3.23 11.45 18.11
N GLN A 130 -2.76 12.17 19.11
CA GLN A 130 -1.98 11.63 20.21
C GLN A 130 -2.92 11.09 21.29
N HIS A 131 -2.49 10.16 22.12
CA HIS A 131 -3.25 9.84 23.34
C HIS A 131 -3.47 11.11 24.17
N HIS A 132 -2.49 11.99 24.22
CA HIS A 132 -2.56 13.29 24.89
C HIS A 132 -3.80 14.12 24.49
N ASP A 133 -4.22 14.05 23.24
CA ASP A 133 -5.33 14.86 22.73
C ASP A 133 -6.69 14.46 23.33
N TRP A 134 -6.79 13.26 23.91
CA TRP A 134 -8.01 12.73 24.51
C TRP A 134 -8.14 13.02 26.00
N ASN A 135 -7.04 12.89 26.76
CA ASN A 135 -7.10 12.99 28.23
C ASN A 135 -5.88 13.67 28.87
N GLY A 136 -4.97 14.27 28.08
CA GLY A 136 -3.80 14.97 28.58
C GLY A 136 -2.60 14.09 28.97
N LYS A 137 -2.70 12.74 28.87
CA LYS A 137 -1.58 11.84 29.15
C LYS A 137 -0.40 12.15 28.26
N ASN A 138 0.83 12.20 28.83
CA ASN A 138 2.05 12.38 28.03
C ASN A 138 2.35 11.11 27.19
N CYS A 139 1.63 10.94 26.09
CA CYS A 139 1.77 9.82 25.16
C CYS A 139 1.34 10.28 23.75
N PRO A 140 2.10 9.97 22.70
CA PRO A 140 3.35 9.17 22.66
C PRO A 140 4.56 9.96 23.19
N HIS A 141 5.11 9.56 24.33
CA HIS A 141 6.08 10.37 25.07
C HIS A 141 7.43 10.52 24.37
N ILE A 142 7.91 9.50 23.66
CA ILE A 142 9.18 9.56 22.91
C ILE A 142 9.08 10.55 21.74
N ILE A 143 7.97 10.55 21.03
CA ILE A 143 7.74 11.49 19.92
C ILE A 143 7.60 12.91 20.49
N ARG A 144 6.83 13.07 21.56
CA ARG A 144 6.54 14.36 22.20
C ARG A 144 7.78 15.02 22.85
N ALA A 145 8.71 14.21 23.33
CA ALA A 145 9.94 14.72 23.95
C ALA A 145 10.91 15.40 22.96
N ARG A 146 10.75 15.17 21.67
CA ARG A 146 11.60 15.78 20.64
C ARG A 146 11.10 17.17 20.25
N LYS A 147 12.01 18.08 19.97
CA LYS A 147 11.67 19.38 19.37
C LYS A 147 10.91 19.12 18.06
N ASN A 148 9.71 19.66 17.93
CA ASN A 148 8.80 19.44 16.79
C ASN A 148 8.40 17.98 16.52
N GLY A 149 8.69 17.03 17.41
CA GLY A 149 8.58 15.60 17.15
C GLY A 149 7.21 15.15 16.63
N TRP A 150 6.11 15.71 17.17
CA TRP A 150 4.78 15.41 16.67
C TRP A 150 4.52 15.95 15.26
N ASN A 151 4.91 17.20 14.98
CA ASN A 151 4.72 17.81 13.66
C ASN A 151 5.54 17.07 12.59
N ASP A 152 6.75 16.64 12.93
CA ASP A 152 7.61 15.86 12.04
C ASP A 152 7.00 14.47 11.78
N PHE A 153 6.44 13.84 12.81
CA PHE A 153 5.77 12.55 12.69
C PHE A 153 4.53 12.64 11.77
N ILE A 154 3.69 13.67 11.96
CA ILE A 154 2.52 13.94 11.09
C ILE A 154 2.95 14.24 9.65
N SER A 155 4.01 15.03 9.48
CA SER A 155 4.54 15.36 8.15
C SER A 155 5.04 14.12 7.42
N ALA A 156 5.65 13.17 8.14
CA ALA A 156 6.07 11.89 7.59
C ALA A 156 4.86 11.01 7.20
N ILE A 157 3.80 10.94 8.02
CA ILE A 157 2.55 10.24 7.66
C ILE A 157 1.93 10.86 6.40
N LYS A 158 1.87 12.19 6.32
CA LYS A 158 1.34 12.88 5.15
C LYS A 158 2.11 12.53 3.89
N LYS A 159 3.43 12.49 3.96
CA LYS A 159 4.30 12.09 2.84
C LYS A 159 4.03 10.63 2.40
N GLU A 160 3.90 9.70 3.36
CA GLU A 160 3.56 8.30 3.05
C GLU A 160 2.15 8.20 2.46
N TYR A 161 1.18 8.97 2.96
CA TYR A 161 -0.18 9.03 2.42
C TYR A 161 -0.21 9.60 0.99
N GLU A 162 0.49 10.71 0.73
CA GLU A 162 0.61 11.30 -0.60
C GLU A 162 1.24 10.32 -1.59
N ALA A 163 2.26 9.57 -1.16
CA ALA A 163 2.85 8.51 -1.97
C ALA A 163 1.86 7.36 -2.28
N LEU A 164 0.90 7.10 -1.40
CA LEU A 164 -0.14 6.08 -1.62
C LEU A 164 -1.28 6.56 -2.52
N VAL A 165 -1.69 7.83 -2.43
CA VAL A 165 -2.85 8.36 -3.16
C VAL A 165 -2.46 9.05 -4.47
N ASN A 166 -1.29 9.65 -4.50
CA ASN A 166 -0.67 10.28 -5.66
C ASN A 166 0.71 9.64 -5.84
N PRO A 167 0.80 8.40 -6.32
CA PRO A 167 2.11 7.84 -6.61
C PRO A 167 2.77 8.75 -7.64
N SER A 168 3.56 9.71 -7.15
CA SER A 168 4.46 10.49 -7.99
C SER A 168 5.32 9.49 -8.74
N PRO A 169 5.69 9.72 -9.99
CA PRO A 169 6.65 8.85 -10.66
C PRO A 169 7.90 8.81 -9.78
N THR A 170 8.01 7.75 -8.99
CA THR A 170 9.05 7.60 -8.00
C THR A 170 10.41 7.58 -8.70
N LYS A 171 11.30 8.48 -8.22
CA LYS A 171 12.75 8.26 -8.32
C LYS A 171 13.00 6.78 -8.04
N PRO A 172 13.73 6.06 -8.87
CA PRO A 172 13.83 4.60 -8.79
C PRO A 172 14.22 4.17 -7.37
N SER A 173 13.35 3.38 -6.75
CA SER A 173 13.70 2.57 -5.60
C SER A 173 14.73 1.55 -6.11
N THR A 174 15.96 1.68 -5.65
CA THR A 174 17.03 0.71 -5.87
C THR A 174 16.66 -0.60 -5.19
N GLY A 175 15.94 -1.49 -5.90
CA GLY A 175 15.55 -2.77 -5.31
C GLY A 175 14.99 -3.83 -6.23
N GLY A 176 14.51 -3.48 -7.42
CA GLY A 176 14.12 -4.45 -8.44
C GLY A 176 14.99 -4.27 -9.69
N LYS A 177 15.78 -5.28 -10.05
CA LYS A 177 16.57 -5.28 -11.29
C LYS A 177 15.58 -5.21 -12.45
N ILE A 178 15.66 -4.14 -13.25
CA ILE A 178 14.87 -4.04 -14.49
C ILE A 178 15.42 -5.03 -15.48
N GLU A 179 14.57 -5.88 -16.06
CA GLU A 179 14.94 -6.94 -16.98
C GLU A 179 14.27 -6.77 -18.34
N LYS A 180 14.80 -7.46 -19.34
CA LYS A 180 14.19 -7.54 -20.66
C LYS A 180 12.78 -8.12 -20.55
N GLY A 181 11.80 -7.42 -21.09
CA GLY A 181 10.38 -7.79 -21.05
C GLY A 181 9.54 -6.93 -20.10
N ASP A 182 10.18 -6.26 -19.15
CA ASP A 182 9.49 -5.40 -18.19
C ASP A 182 8.80 -4.22 -18.87
N ILE A 183 7.64 -3.89 -18.33
CA ILE A 183 6.93 -2.67 -18.68
C ILE A 183 7.29 -1.60 -17.67
N VAL A 184 7.93 -0.54 -18.12
CA VAL A 184 8.46 0.53 -17.29
C VAL A 184 7.90 1.89 -17.72
N HIS A 185 8.03 2.89 -16.87
CA HIS A 185 7.71 4.27 -17.21
C HIS A 185 8.99 5.03 -17.58
N PHE A 186 9.08 5.47 -18.83
CA PHE A 186 10.09 6.42 -19.26
C PHE A 186 9.62 7.83 -18.89
N ALA A 187 10.38 8.53 -18.07
CA ALA A 187 10.01 9.85 -17.55
C ALA A 187 10.18 11.00 -18.59
N GLY A 188 10.67 10.66 -19.77
CA GLY A 188 11.08 11.60 -20.78
C GLY A 188 12.57 11.92 -20.70
N GLY A 189 13.14 12.41 -21.80
CA GLY A 189 14.55 12.77 -21.90
C GLY A 189 15.24 12.29 -23.15
N LYS A 190 16.58 12.26 -23.11
CA LYS A 190 17.44 11.89 -24.23
C LYS A 190 17.34 10.39 -24.53
N VAL A 191 17.36 10.08 -25.82
CA VAL A 191 17.35 8.70 -26.36
C VAL A 191 18.57 8.53 -27.24
N TYR A 192 19.20 7.35 -27.17
CA TYR A 192 20.48 7.06 -27.78
C TYR A 192 20.40 5.85 -28.72
N ALA A 193 21.27 5.80 -29.73
CA ALA A 193 21.34 4.69 -30.68
C ALA A 193 21.93 3.41 -30.08
N SER A 194 22.79 3.52 -29.06
CA SER A 194 23.42 2.38 -28.37
C SER A 194 23.56 2.65 -26.87
N SER A 195 23.80 1.59 -26.10
CA SER A 195 24.01 1.67 -24.65
C SER A 195 25.27 2.46 -24.24
N THR A 196 26.18 2.74 -25.17
CA THR A 196 27.46 3.46 -24.93
C THR A 196 27.57 4.78 -25.70
N ALA A 197 26.54 5.16 -26.47
CA ALA A 197 26.59 6.36 -27.32
C ALA A 197 26.87 7.62 -26.49
N THR A 198 27.61 8.56 -27.03
CA THR A 198 27.94 9.84 -26.39
C THR A 198 26.99 10.95 -26.79
N VAL A 199 26.33 10.80 -27.94
CA VAL A 199 25.40 11.78 -28.50
C VAL A 199 24.00 11.18 -28.55
N ALA A 200 23.02 11.95 -28.09
CA ALA A 200 21.61 11.56 -28.18
C ALA A 200 21.10 11.67 -29.62
N THR A 201 20.32 10.71 -30.05
CA THR A 201 19.66 10.72 -31.38
C THR A 201 18.37 11.54 -31.36
N SER A 202 17.73 11.62 -30.22
CA SER A 202 16.48 12.39 -30.05
C SER A 202 16.19 12.69 -28.58
N THR A 203 15.20 13.54 -28.33
CA THR A 203 14.56 13.72 -27.03
C THR A 203 13.09 13.33 -27.16
N ARG A 204 12.57 12.57 -26.22
CA ARG A 204 11.19 12.08 -26.20
C ARG A 204 10.48 12.48 -24.91
N GLY A 205 9.17 12.64 -24.98
CA GLY A 205 8.31 12.86 -23.82
C GLY A 205 8.13 11.58 -23.00
N ALA A 206 7.55 11.74 -21.82
CA ALA A 206 7.22 10.61 -20.93
C ALA A 206 6.28 9.62 -21.63
N SER A 207 6.54 8.32 -21.44
CA SER A 207 5.73 7.26 -22.05
C SER A 207 5.86 5.94 -21.29
N LYS A 208 4.83 5.12 -21.36
CA LYS A 208 4.89 3.72 -20.95
C LYS A 208 5.62 2.93 -22.01
N CYS A 209 6.61 2.16 -21.64
CA CYS A 209 7.45 1.44 -22.61
C CYS A 209 7.83 0.04 -22.12
N LYS A 210 8.14 -0.82 -23.08
CA LYS A 210 8.67 -2.16 -22.83
C LYS A 210 10.19 -2.11 -22.93
N VAL A 211 10.89 -2.71 -21.98
CA VAL A 211 12.33 -2.95 -22.03
C VAL A 211 12.60 -4.10 -22.98
N THR A 212 13.27 -3.83 -24.08
CA THR A 212 13.55 -4.83 -25.12
C THR A 212 14.98 -5.37 -25.07
N ALA A 213 15.88 -4.65 -24.40
CA ALA A 213 17.22 -5.11 -24.09
C ALA A 213 17.77 -4.40 -22.84
N THR A 214 18.72 -5.04 -22.17
CA THR A 214 19.47 -4.48 -21.04
C THR A 214 20.98 -4.61 -21.28
N ALA A 215 21.73 -3.59 -20.84
CA ALA A 215 23.20 -3.56 -20.87
C ALA A 215 23.71 -3.11 -19.48
N PRO A 216 23.77 -4.02 -18.49
CA PRO A 216 24.17 -3.68 -17.13
C PRO A 216 25.56 -3.02 -17.08
N GLY A 217 25.69 -1.91 -16.36
CA GLY A 217 26.94 -1.15 -16.25
C GLY A 217 27.23 -0.20 -17.42
N ALA A 218 26.45 -0.23 -18.51
CA ALA A 218 26.57 0.73 -19.59
C ALA A 218 26.01 2.10 -19.21
N LYS A 219 26.40 3.16 -19.93
CA LYS A 219 25.97 4.54 -19.74
C LYS A 219 24.45 4.68 -19.89
N HIS A 220 23.85 3.97 -20.84
CA HIS A 220 22.42 3.91 -21.12
C HIS A 220 21.96 2.45 -21.04
N PRO A 221 21.61 1.94 -19.83
CA PRO A 221 21.49 0.50 -19.59
C PRO A 221 20.22 -0.14 -20.12
N PHE A 222 19.20 0.63 -20.57
CA PHE A 222 17.91 0.09 -20.98
C PHE A 222 17.53 0.52 -22.39
N HIS A 223 17.23 -0.46 -23.26
CA HIS A 223 16.59 -0.19 -24.54
C HIS A 223 15.07 -0.27 -24.37
N CYS A 224 14.39 0.83 -24.60
CA CYS A 224 12.95 1.00 -24.38
C CYS A 224 12.22 1.26 -25.70
N ILE A 225 11.02 0.66 -25.81
CA ILE A 225 10.08 0.92 -26.91
C ILE A 225 8.72 1.27 -26.31
N SER A 226 8.16 2.44 -26.65
CA SER A 226 6.83 2.84 -26.18
C SER A 226 5.75 1.90 -26.71
N GLU A 227 4.73 1.62 -25.90
CA GLU A 227 3.64 0.69 -26.27
C GLU A 227 2.78 1.22 -27.41
N ASP A 228 2.68 2.53 -27.57
CA ASP A 228 1.93 3.20 -28.65
C ASP A 228 2.73 3.40 -29.94
N GLY A 229 4.01 3.02 -29.94
CA GLY A 229 4.94 3.18 -31.06
C GLY A 229 5.31 4.65 -31.40
N LYS A 230 4.81 5.64 -30.66
CA LYS A 230 4.99 7.07 -30.93
C LYS A 230 5.95 7.77 -29.96
N GLY A 231 6.27 7.11 -28.84
CA GLY A 231 7.11 7.64 -27.78
C GLY A 231 8.59 7.26 -27.92
N VAL A 232 9.18 6.71 -26.82
CA VAL A 232 10.58 6.29 -26.78
C VAL A 232 10.83 5.08 -27.68
N TYR A 233 11.95 5.15 -28.44
CA TYR A 233 12.52 4.03 -29.18
C TYR A 233 14.05 4.17 -29.15
N GLY A 234 14.72 3.40 -28.33
CA GLY A 234 16.17 3.42 -28.19
C GLY A 234 16.67 3.23 -26.76
N TRP A 235 17.97 3.44 -26.58
CA TRP A 235 18.65 3.32 -25.31
C TRP A 235 18.44 4.57 -24.46
N VAL A 236 18.24 4.43 -23.17
CA VAL A 236 17.94 5.51 -22.24
C VAL A 236 18.72 5.38 -20.93
N ASP A 237 18.92 6.50 -20.25
CA ASP A 237 19.59 6.56 -18.97
C ASP A 237 18.80 5.82 -17.89
N ALA A 238 19.49 5.20 -16.93
CA ALA A 238 18.85 4.54 -15.80
C ALA A 238 17.95 5.47 -15.00
N ALA A 239 18.33 6.73 -14.86
CA ALA A 239 17.54 7.73 -14.14
C ALA A 239 16.24 8.15 -14.86
N ALA A 240 16.14 7.88 -16.15
CA ALA A 240 14.96 8.19 -16.96
C ALA A 240 13.92 7.05 -16.96
N VAL A 241 14.25 5.91 -16.35
CA VAL A 241 13.37 4.73 -16.32
C VAL A 241 12.97 4.44 -14.87
N GLY A 242 11.69 4.55 -14.59
CA GLY A 242 11.10 4.15 -13.30
C GLY A 242 10.96 2.62 -13.21
N ALA A 243 10.85 2.10 -11.97
CA ALA A 243 10.54 0.70 -11.71
C ALA A 243 9.30 0.24 -12.52
N PRO A 244 9.17 -1.07 -12.81
CA PRO A 244 8.01 -1.60 -13.50
C PRO A 244 6.73 -1.07 -12.86
N THR A 245 5.87 -0.44 -13.63
CA THR A 245 4.58 0.02 -13.11
C THR A 245 3.79 -1.22 -12.75
N ALA A 246 3.61 -1.47 -11.46
CA ALA A 246 2.56 -2.40 -11.04
C ALA A 246 1.27 -1.92 -11.70
N ALA A 247 0.68 -2.76 -12.54
CA ALA A 247 -0.59 -2.45 -13.18
C ALA A 247 -1.57 -2.01 -12.09
N LYS A 248 -2.25 -0.89 -12.27
CA LYS A 248 -3.28 -0.45 -11.31
C LYS A 248 -4.20 -1.64 -11.06
N PRO A 249 -4.50 -2.00 -9.81
CA PRO A 249 -5.37 -3.14 -9.54
C PRO A 249 -6.73 -2.94 -10.23
N VAL A 250 -7.24 -4.01 -10.80
CA VAL A 250 -8.58 -4.00 -11.37
C VAL A 250 -9.58 -4.01 -10.23
N GLU A 251 -10.45 -3.01 -10.19
CA GLU A 251 -11.45 -2.79 -9.14
C GLU A 251 -12.82 -2.57 -9.77
N VAL A 252 -13.88 -2.81 -8.99
CA VAL A 252 -15.26 -2.52 -9.44
C VAL A 252 -15.40 -1.03 -9.79
N GLY A 253 -16.02 -0.75 -10.93
CA GLY A 253 -16.18 0.61 -11.46
C GLY A 253 -15.01 1.11 -12.32
N CYS A 254 -13.85 0.45 -12.32
CA CYS A 254 -12.76 0.88 -13.19
C CYS A 254 -12.98 0.50 -14.65
N THR A 255 -12.32 1.23 -15.55
CA THR A 255 -12.26 0.93 -16.98
C THR A 255 -11.04 0.06 -17.27
N VAL A 256 -11.23 -1.00 -18.08
CA VAL A 256 -10.19 -1.93 -18.48
C VAL A 256 -10.20 -2.19 -19.98
N THR A 257 -9.07 -2.64 -20.51
CA THR A 257 -8.99 -3.29 -21.83
C THR A 257 -8.65 -4.76 -21.64
N ILE A 258 -9.10 -5.62 -22.55
CA ILE A 258 -8.82 -7.07 -22.53
C ILE A 258 -7.61 -7.35 -23.42
N ASN A 259 -6.63 -8.07 -22.89
CA ASN A 259 -5.40 -8.39 -23.60
C ASN A 259 -5.61 -9.52 -24.63
N LYS A 260 -4.81 -9.54 -25.70
CA LYS A 260 -4.83 -10.60 -26.72
C LYS A 260 -4.57 -11.96 -26.06
N GLY A 261 -5.37 -12.94 -26.45
CA GLY A 261 -5.28 -14.31 -25.90
C GLY A 261 -6.12 -14.58 -24.67
N ALA A 262 -6.84 -13.57 -24.15
CA ALA A 262 -7.77 -13.76 -23.05
C ALA A 262 -8.88 -14.77 -23.38
N VAL A 263 -9.32 -15.50 -22.35
CA VAL A 263 -10.45 -16.43 -22.43
C VAL A 263 -11.55 -16.03 -21.45
N TYR A 264 -12.78 -16.38 -21.75
CA TYR A 264 -13.89 -16.19 -20.83
C TYR A 264 -13.76 -17.09 -19.59
N GLY A 265 -14.07 -16.52 -18.43
CA GLY A 265 -14.12 -17.19 -17.14
C GLY A 265 -15.56 -17.42 -16.65
N GLY A 266 -15.72 -17.55 -15.31
CA GLY A 266 -17.00 -17.72 -14.65
C GLY A 266 -17.61 -19.11 -14.82
N LEU A 267 -18.92 -19.21 -14.54
CA LEU A 267 -19.73 -20.42 -14.68
C LEU A 267 -20.65 -20.38 -15.91
N THR A 268 -20.30 -19.58 -16.90
CA THR A 268 -21.09 -19.42 -18.13
C THR A 268 -20.72 -20.49 -19.17
N SER A 269 -21.62 -20.73 -20.15
CA SER A 269 -21.38 -21.61 -21.32
C SER A 269 -20.19 -21.14 -22.17
N ALA A 270 -19.80 -19.88 -22.10
CA ALA A 270 -18.65 -19.32 -22.81
C ALA A 270 -17.29 -19.61 -22.15
N ARG A 271 -17.26 -20.21 -20.94
CA ARG A 271 -16.02 -20.48 -20.22
C ARG A 271 -15.00 -21.25 -21.06
N GLY A 272 -13.76 -20.75 -21.06
CA GLY A 272 -12.65 -21.34 -21.82
C GLY A 272 -12.59 -20.94 -23.29
N ASN A 273 -13.66 -20.35 -23.84
CA ASN A 273 -13.64 -19.83 -25.21
C ASN A 273 -12.78 -18.55 -25.27
N LYS A 274 -12.07 -18.37 -26.38
CA LYS A 274 -11.28 -17.13 -26.60
C LYS A 274 -12.21 -15.93 -26.68
N VAL A 275 -11.80 -14.83 -26.06
CA VAL A 275 -12.49 -13.54 -26.22
C VAL A 275 -12.32 -13.06 -27.67
N PRO A 276 -13.41 -12.72 -28.40
CA PRO A 276 -13.35 -12.29 -29.79
C PRO A 276 -12.49 -11.04 -29.97
N ALA A 277 -11.79 -10.93 -31.10
CA ALA A 277 -10.90 -9.81 -31.40
C ALA A 277 -11.58 -8.44 -31.27
N ALA A 278 -12.86 -8.33 -31.61
CA ALA A 278 -13.64 -7.10 -31.47
C ALA A 278 -13.83 -6.62 -30.02
N GLN A 279 -13.58 -7.46 -29.03
CA GLN A 279 -13.68 -7.14 -27.61
C GLN A 279 -12.30 -6.90 -26.94
N LEU A 280 -11.20 -7.14 -27.66
CA LEU A 280 -9.85 -6.94 -27.17
C LEU A 280 -9.44 -5.45 -27.24
N ALA A 281 -8.28 -5.12 -26.65
CA ALA A 281 -7.70 -3.79 -26.76
C ALA A 281 -7.62 -3.36 -28.25
N PRO A 282 -7.95 -2.10 -28.55
CA PRO A 282 -8.13 -0.95 -27.65
C PRO A 282 -9.55 -0.77 -27.07
N LYS A 283 -10.48 -1.70 -27.29
CA LYS A 283 -11.84 -1.58 -26.77
C LYS A 283 -11.84 -1.55 -25.24
N LYS A 284 -12.59 -0.61 -24.67
CA LYS A 284 -12.72 -0.39 -23.23
C LYS A 284 -13.96 -1.07 -22.69
N HIS A 285 -13.83 -1.59 -21.46
CA HIS A 285 -14.89 -2.25 -20.72
C HIS A 285 -14.92 -1.76 -19.29
N THR A 286 -16.12 -1.73 -18.68
CA THR A 286 -16.31 -1.34 -17.29
C THR A 286 -16.44 -2.59 -16.41
N VAL A 287 -15.68 -2.65 -15.33
CA VAL A 287 -15.77 -3.75 -14.35
C VAL A 287 -16.99 -3.53 -13.47
N SER A 288 -17.95 -4.46 -13.52
CA SER A 288 -19.18 -4.40 -12.73
C SER A 288 -19.11 -5.22 -11.44
N LYS A 289 -18.36 -6.34 -11.44
CA LYS A 289 -18.13 -7.20 -10.27
C LYS A 289 -16.77 -7.86 -10.35
N ILE A 290 -16.22 -8.25 -9.20
CA ILE A 290 -15.01 -9.08 -9.09
C ILE A 290 -15.33 -10.26 -8.18
N GLN A 291 -14.86 -11.46 -8.57
CA GLN A 291 -14.94 -12.67 -7.76
C GLN A 291 -13.64 -13.46 -7.83
N THR A 292 -13.45 -14.38 -6.89
CA THR A 292 -12.40 -15.39 -6.96
C THR A 292 -13.02 -16.75 -7.21
N ASN A 293 -12.66 -17.39 -8.32
CA ASN A 293 -13.15 -18.70 -8.71
C ASN A 293 -11.97 -19.66 -8.86
N LYS A 294 -11.93 -20.73 -8.05
CA LYS A 294 -10.81 -21.70 -7.98
C LYS A 294 -9.43 -21.05 -7.93
N GLY A 295 -9.29 -19.99 -7.09
CA GLY A 295 -8.03 -19.26 -6.92
C GLY A 295 -7.71 -18.22 -8.01
N VAL A 296 -8.50 -18.12 -9.08
CA VAL A 296 -8.37 -17.13 -10.14
C VAL A 296 -9.30 -15.96 -9.86
N GLN A 297 -8.75 -14.75 -9.83
CA GLN A 297 -9.56 -13.52 -9.73
C GLN A 297 -10.13 -13.18 -11.12
N GLU A 298 -11.45 -13.08 -11.20
CA GLU A 298 -12.20 -12.81 -12.43
C GLU A 298 -13.04 -11.53 -12.24
N ALA A 299 -13.17 -10.73 -13.32
CA ALA A 299 -14.02 -9.56 -13.36
C ALA A 299 -15.15 -9.74 -14.38
N LEU A 300 -16.39 -9.40 -13.96
CA LEU A 300 -17.55 -9.30 -14.84
C LEU A 300 -17.51 -7.95 -15.55
N LEU A 301 -17.50 -7.97 -16.88
CA LEU A 301 -17.44 -6.77 -17.70
C LEU A 301 -18.84 -6.40 -18.19
N LYS A 302 -19.24 -5.14 -17.97
CA LYS A 302 -20.60 -4.65 -18.20
C LYS A 302 -21.03 -4.75 -19.67
N GLU A 303 -20.12 -4.39 -20.57
CA GLU A 303 -20.42 -4.28 -22.01
C GLU A 303 -20.53 -5.64 -22.73
N ILE A 304 -19.98 -6.70 -22.13
CA ILE A 304 -20.02 -8.05 -22.69
C ILE A 304 -20.72 -9.05 -21.79
N THR A 305 -21.19 -8.63 -20.61
CA THR A 305 -21.88 -9.46 -19.60
C THR A 305 -21.19 -10.80 -19.33
N SER A 306 -19.86 -10.82 -19.42
CA SER A 306 -19.05 -12.02 -19.28
C SER A 306 -17.88 -11.82 -18.33
N TRP A 307 -17.46 -12.92 -17.70
CA TRP A 307 -16.31 -12.94 -16.80
C TRP A 307 -15.02 -13.14 -17.58
N VAL A 308 -13.97 -12.42 -17.21
CA VAL A 308 -12.63 -12.56 -17.78
C VAL A 308 -11.62 -12.50 -16.62
N ALA A 309 -10.56 -13.29 -16.69
CA ALA A 309 -9.52 -13.27 -15.65
C ALA A 309 -8.88 -11.87 -15.53
N VAL A 310 -8.75 -11.38 -14.30
CA VAL A 310 -8.15 -10.07 -14.02
C VAL A 310 -6.72 -9.97 -14.56
N SER A 311 -5.95 -11.07 -14.52
CA SER A 311 -4.62 -11.16 -15.12
C SER A 311 -4.57 -10.95 -16.64
N SER A 312 -5.72 -11.07 -17.32
CA SER A 312 -5.85 -10.85 -18.77
C SER A 312 -6.37 -9.45 -19.12
N MET A 313 -6.37 -8.52 -18.18
CA MET A 313 -6.85 -7.16 -18.36
C MET A 313 -5.77 -6.14 -18.05
N THR A 314 -5.93 -4.96 -18.63
CA THR A 314 -5.15 -3.77 -18.29
C THR A 314 -6.11 -2.66 -17.90
N ARG A 315 -5.99 -2.10 -16.69
CA ARG A 315 -6.75 -0.94 -16.24
C ARG A 315 -6.28 0.31 -17.01
N VAL A 316 -7.22 1.07 -17.52
CA VAL A 316 -6.97 2.27 -18.36
C VAL A 316 -7.17 3.55 -17.56
#